data_71ca5917f4d000a3d28268c99eff40d2
#
_entry.id   71ca5917f4d000a3d28268c99eff40d2
#
_cell.length_a   1.000
_cell.length_b   1.000
_cell.length_c   1.000
_cell.angle_alpha   90.00
_cell.angle_beta   90.00
_cell.angle_gamma   90.00
#
_symmetry.space_group_name_H-M   'P 1'
#
loop_
_entity.id
_entity.type
_entity.pdbx_description
1 polymer ?
#
loop_
_entity_poly.entity_id
_entity_poly.type
_entity_poly.pdbx_seq_one_letter_code
_entity_poly.pdbx_strand_id
1 'polypeptide(L)'
;TEALVTDFRINAPHVKVSVVMPGHIGTSIAINSGKISGHAEPMAMSDDEVDQIRARIEQRQGIDLSEVNNDQLREMIKAQGEAFRDNAPTTAADAAAMMIQGVRDERWRVLLGEDAHSLDRLVRETPEEAYEDSFFQKMRDEANWGLGS
;
A
#
# COMPACT_ATOMS: atom_id res chain seq x y z
N THR A 1 13.09 -6.89 -9.49
CA THR A 1 13.27 -5.61 -10.22
C THR A 1 14.68 -5.06 -10.05
N GLU A 2 15.26 -5.04 -8.85
CA GLU A 2 16.66 -4.55 -8.63
C GLU A 2 17.69 -5.35 -9.44
N ALA A 3 17.49 -6.65 -9.65
CA ALA A 3 18.35 -7.47 -10.49
C ALA A 3 18.47 -6.93 -11.94
N LEU A 4 17.43 -6.27 -12.47
CA LEU A 4 17.46 -5.64 -13.79
C LEU A 4 18.49 -4.51 -13.87
N VAL A 5 18.79 -3.83 -12.76
CA VAL A 5 19.81 -2.77 -12.72
C VAL A 5 21.18 -3.34 -13.09
N THR A 6 21.52 -4.50 -12.51
CA THR A 6 22.80 -5.17 -12.80
C THR A 6 22.80 -5.76 -14.21
N ASP A 7 21.72 -6.42 -14.60
CA ASP A 7 21.60 -7.02 -15.94
C ASP A 7 21.74 -5.98 -17.06
N PHE A 8 21.03 -4.86 -16.97
CA PHE A 8 21.08 -3.81 -18.00
C PHE A 8 22.42 -3.06 -18.03
N ARG A 9 23.11 -2.93 -16.87
CA ARG A 9 24.46 -2.37 -16.88
C ARG A 9 25.43 -3.18 -17.72
N ILE A 10 25.24 -4.49 -17.79
CA ILE A 10 26.09 -5.42 -18.53
C ILE A 10 25.61 -5.56 -19.99
N ASN A 11 24.31 -5.86 -20.17
CA ASN A 11 23.77 -6.32 -21.44
C ASN A 11 23.13 -5.22 -22.28
N ALA A 12 22.70 -4.10 -21.66
CA ALA A 12 22.07 -2.98 -22.33
C ALA A 12 22.40 -1.63 -21.64
N PRO A 13 23.68 -1.21 -21.59
CA PRO A 13 24.14 -0.05 -20.79
C PRO A 13 23.52 1.30 -21.21
N HIS A 14 22.92 1.33 -22.41
CA HIS A 14 22.18 2.49 -22.90
C HIS A 14 20.75 2.61 -22.31
N VAL A 15 20.25 1.54 -21.67
CA VAL A 15 18.94 1.52 -21.00
C VAL A 15 19.12 1.81 -19.51
N LYS A 16 18.48 2.87 -19.03
CA LYS A 16 18.48 3.20 -17.61
C LYS A 16 17.28 2.54 -16.91
N VAL A 17 17.50 2.10 -15.68
CA VAL A 17 16.49 1.45 -14.87
C VAL A 17 16.30 2.24 -13.58
N SER A 18 15.05 2.59 -13.29
CA SER A 18 14.65 3.19 -12.00
C SER A 18 13.68 2.25 -11.29
N VAL A 19 13.99 1.92 -10.04
CA VAL A 19 13.10 1.17 -9.15
C VAL A 19 12.33 2.17 -8.31
N VAL A 20 11.01 2.18 -8.44
CA VAL A 20 10.13 3.06 -7.68
C VAL A 20 9.57 2.29 -6.49
N MET A 21 9.70 2.84 -5.31
CA MET A 21 9.25 2.28 -4.04
C MET A 21 8.27 3.26 -3.38
N PRO A 22 6.97 3.10 -3.63
CA PRO A 22 5.97 4.00 -3.07
C PRO A 22 5.66 3.66 -1.62
N GLY A 23 5.44 4.70 -0.81
CA GLY A 23 4.71 4.62 0.43
C GLY A 23 3.19 4.62 0.19
N HIS A 24 2.44 5.20 1.11
CA HIS A 24 0.99 5.37 0.95
C HIS A 24 0.68 6.52 0.01
N ILE A 25 0.30 6.17 -1.22
CA ILE A 25 -0.06 7.12 -2.28
C ILE A 25 -1.58 7.15 -2.44
N GLY A 26 -2.15 8.36 -2.48
CA GLY A 26 -3.58 8.61 -2.66
C GLY A 26 -4.07 8.23 -4.04
N THR A 27 -4.34 6.95 -4.22
CA THR A 27 -4.87 6.39 -5.47
C THR A 27 -6.11 5.54 -5.20
N SER A 28 -6.89 5.27 -6.24
CA SER A 28 -8.05 4.38 -6.15
C SER A 28 -7.68 2.89 -6.16
N ILE A 29 -6.44 2.52 -5.83
CA ILE A 29 -5.99 1.12 -5.89
C ILE A 29 -6.81 0.21 -4.95
N ALA A 30 -7.11 0.67 -3.73
CA ALA A 30 -7.92 -0.09 -2.78
C ALA A 30 -9.35 -0.33 -3.31
N ILE A 31 -9.94 0.69 -3.94
CA ILE A 31 -11.27 0.61 -4.55
C ILE A 31 -11.26 -0.30 -5.79
N ASN A 32 -10.27 -0.14 -6.66
CA ASN A 32 -10.21 -0.84 -7.94
C ASN A 32 -9.76 -2.30 -7.80
N SER A 33 -8.97 -2.64 -6.77
CA SER A 33 -8.49 -4.02 -6.57
C SER A 33 -9.63 -5.01 -6.38
N GLY A 34 -10.68 -4.63 -5.64
CA GLY A 34 -11.88 -5.44 -5.49
C GLY A 34 -12.55 -5.74 -6.84
N LYS A 35 -12.74 -4.71 -7.67
CA LYS A 35 -13.34 -4.85 -9.01
C LYS A 35 -12.54 -5.77 -9.93
N ILE A 36 -11.21 -5.60 -9.97
CA ILE A 36 -10.33 -6.43 -10.79
C ILE A 36 -10.35 -7.89 -10.33
N SER A 37 -10.51 -8.13 -9.03
CA SER A 37 -10.62 -9.47 -8.45
C SER A 37 -12.03 -10.08 -8.60
N GLY A 38 -12.95 -9.40 -9.28
CA GLY A 38 -14.30 -9.89 -9.54
C GLY A 38 -15.30 -9.67 -8.41
N HIS A 39 -14.91 -8.90 -7.38
CA HIS A 39 -15.84 -8.51 -6.31
C HIS A 39 -16.75 -7.36 -6.76
N ALA A 40 -17.96 -7.35 -6.27
CA ALA A 40 -18.91 -6.26 -6.47
C ALA A 40 -18.41 -4.95 -5.80
N GLU A 41 -18.92 -3.82 -6.24
CA GLU A 41 -18.80 -2.56 -5.50
C GLU A 41 -19.34 -2.74 -4.07
N PRO A 42 -18.76 -2.09 -3.04
CA PRO A 42 -19.17 -2.32 -1.66
C PRO A 42 -20.68 -2.24 -1.43
N MET A 43 -21.35 -1.25 -2.01
CA MET A 43 -22.81 -1.09 -1.87
C MET A 43 -23.64 -2.08 -2.70
N ALA A 44 -23.03 -2.82 -3.62
CA ALA A 44 -23.66 -3.84 -4.45
C ALA A 44 -23.28 -5.28 -4.06
N MET A 45 -22.46 -5.44 -3.02
CA MET A 45 -22.09 -6.75 -2.49
C MET A 45 -23.34 -7.49 -1.95
N SER A 46 -23.41 -8.78 -2.22
CA SER A 46 -24.40 -9.67 -1.60
C SER A 46 -24.14 -9.82 -0.10
N ASP A 47 -25.13 -10.26 0.66
CA ASP A 47 -24.97 -10.53 2.09
C ASP A 47 -23.90 -11.60 2.34
N ASP A 48 -23.85 -12.64 1.50
CA ASP A 48 -22.83 -13.70 1.59
C ASP A 48 -21.40 -13.15 1.41
N GLU A 49 -21.19 -12.22 0.49
CA GLU A 49 -19.88 -11.56 0.30
C GLU A 49 -19.48 -10.71 1.51
N VAL A 50 -20.44 -9.97 2.04
CA VAL A 50 -20.26 -9.14 3.24
C VAL A 50 -19.93 -10.01 4.45
N ASP A 51 -20.62 -11.13 4.66
CA ASP A 51 -20.37 -12.06 5.77
C ASP A 51 -18.98 -12.72 5.66
N GLN A 52 -18.52 -13.05 4.45
CA GLN A 52 -17.16 -13.54 4.23
C GLN A 52 -16.09 -12.48 4.58
N ILE A 53 -16.36 -11.23 4.23
CA ILE A 53 -15.45 -10.11 4.58
C ILE A 53 -15.45 -9.90 6.10
N ARG A 54 -16.62 -9.91 6.75
CA ARG A 54 -16.79 -9.83 8.21
C ARG A 54 -15.89 -10.88 8.90
N ALA A 55 -16.08 -12.14 8.56
CA ALA A 55 -15.32 -13.25 9.15
C ALA A 55 -13.80 -13.07 8.98
N ARG A 56 -13.38 -12.57 7.82
CA ARG A 56 -11.97 -12.30 7.53
C ARG A 56 -11.39 -11.17 8.38
N ILE A 57 -12.16 -10.08 8.57
CA ILE A 57 -11.75 -8.94 9.40
C ILE A 57 -11.66 -9.38 10.86
N GLU A 58 -12.68 -10.07 11.39
CA GLU A 58 -12.69 -10.59 12.75
C GLU A 58 -11.50 -11.51 13.02
N GLN A 59 -11.23 -12.43 12.09
CA GLN A 59 -10.09 -13.35 12.21
C GLN A 59 -8.72 -12.65 12.20
N ARG A 60 -8.55 -11.61 11.37
CA ARG A 60 -7.25 -10.93 11.21
C ARG A 60 -6.98 -9.88 12.26
N GLN A 61 -8.00 -9.15 12.65
CA GLN A 61 -7.85 -7.98 13.53
C GLN A 61 -8.30 -8.27 14.97
N GLY A 62 -8.98 -9.40 15.20
CA GLY A 62 -9.46 -9.77 16.53
C GLY A 62 -10.58 -8.85 17.06
N ILE A 63 -11.27 -8.13 16.17
CA ILE A 63 -12.39 -7.26 16.52
C ILE A 63 -13.70 -8.01 16.33
N ASP A 64 -14.69 -7.74 17.19
CA ASP A 64 -16.04 -8.27 17.10
C ASP A 64 -16.94 -7.33 16.27
N LEU A 65 -17.46 -7.83 15.16
CA LEU A 65 -18.39 -7.11 14.28
C LEU A 65 -19.83 -7.65 14.34
N SER A 66 -20.17 -8.45 15.35
CA SER A 66 -21.50 -9.07 15.49
C SER A 66 -22.65 -8.05 15.55
N GLU A 67 -22.41 -6.88 16.14
CA GLU A 67 -23.38 -5.79 16.26
C GLU A 67 -23.46 -4.90 14.99
N VAL A 68 -22.55 -5.09 14.02
CA VAL A 68 -22.52 -4.32 12.77
C VAL A 68 -23.37 -5.03 11.73
N ASN A 69 -24.45 -4.44 11.26
CA ASN A 69 -25.26 -5.05 10.19
C ASN A 69 -24.57 -4.95 8.82
N ASN A 70 -25.06 -5.69 7.81
CA ASN A 70 -24.43 -5.79 6.51
C ASN A 70 -24.37 -4.45 5.77
N ASP A 71 -25.39 -3.60 5.89
CA ASP A 71 -25.39 -2.28 5.26
C ASP A 71 -24.35 -1.35 5.89
N GLN A 72 -24.22 -1.38 7.21
CA GLN A 72 -23.17 -0.64 7.92
C GLN A 72 -21.78 -1.14 7.51
N LEU A 73 -21.59 -2.44 7.35
CA LEU A 73 -20.31 -2.99 6.94
C LEU A 73 -19.95 -2.60 5.49
N ARG A 74 -20.95 -2.58 4.56
CA ARG A 74 -20.77 -2.04 3.20
C ARG A 74 -20.30 -0.58 3.22
N GLU A 75 -20.95 0.24 4.02
CA GLU A 75 -20.57 1.66 4.20
C GLU A 75 -19.13 1.79 4.77
N MET A 76 -18.77 0.98 5.77
CA MET A 76 -17.43 0.98 6.35
C MET A 76 -16.37 0.59 5.31
N ILE A 77 -16.60 -0.46 4.52
CA ILE A 77 -15.68 -0.89 3.45
C ILE A 77 -15.49 0.22 2.41
N LYS A 78 -16.59 0.86 2.00
CA LYS A 78 -16.55 1.99 1.07
C LYS A 78 -15.75 3.15 1.65
N ALA A 79 -16.08 3.57 2.88
CA ALA A 79 -15.42 4.67 3.55
C ALA A 79 -13.92 4.42 3.76
N GLN A 80 -13.52 3.19 4.06
CA GLN A 80 -12.11 2.81 4.18
C GLN A 80 -11.36 2.96 2.85
N GLY A 81 -11.96 2.53 1.73
CA GLY A 81 -11.37 2.70 0.40
C GLY A 81 -11.23 4.18 -0.01
N GLU A 82 -12.24 4.99 0.31
CA GLU A 82 -12.20 6.44 0.10
C GLU A 82 -11.17 7.13 0.98
N ALA A 83 -11.12 6.79 2.27
CA ALA A 83 -10.13 7.31 3.21
C ALA A 83 -8.70 6.95 2.80
N PHE A 84 -8.47 5.74 2.31
CA PHE A 84 -7.17 5.34 1.76
C PHE A 84 -6.71 6.27 0.64
N ARG A 85 -7.62 6.67 -0.25
CA ARG A 85 -7.33 7.59 -1.36
C ARG A 85 -7.14 9.02 -0.89
N ASP A 86 -8.08 9.51 -0.06
CA ASP A 86 -8.25 10.93 0.21
C ASP A 86 -7.37 11.42 1.38
N ASN A 87 -7.01 10.53 2.32
CA ASN A 87 -6.20 10.86 3.48
C ASN A 87 -4.73 10.41 3.34
N ALA A 88 -4.30 9.99 2.15
CA ALA A 88 -2.91 9.59 1.93
C ALA A 88 -1.95 10.77 2.14
N PRO A 89 -0.77 10.55 2.75
CA PRO A 89 0.22 11.59 2.97
C PRO A 89 0.84 12.12 1.65
N THR A 90 0.78 11.32 0.59
CA THR A 90 1.32 11.70 -0.73
C THR A 90 0.22 11.57 -1.78
N THR A 91 -0.05 12.66 -2.51
CA THR A 91 -1.04 12.61 -3.60
C THR A 91 -0.50 11.85 -4.82
N ALA A 92 -1.40 11.32 -5.65
CA ALA A 92 -1.01 10.68 -6.91
C ALA A 92 -0.23 11.63 -7.84
N ALA A 93 -0.57 12.93 -7.84
CA ALA A 93 0.11 13.94 -8.64
C ALA A 93 1.54 14.18 -8.16
N ASP A 94 1.74 14.33 -6.84
CA ASP A 94 3.07 14.50 -6.26
C ASP A 94 3.94 13.27 -6.49
N ALA A 95 3.39 12.07 -6.31
CA ALA A 95 4.08 10.82 -6.59
C ALA A 95 4.53 10.74 -8.06
N ALA A 96 3.66 11.10 -9.00
CA ALA A 96 4.00 11.15 -10.42
C ALA A 96 5.13 12.15 -10.71
N ALA A 97 5.08 13.34 -10.11
CA ALA A 97 6.14 14.34 -10.24
C ALA A 97 7.49 13.84 -9.72
N MET A 98 7.49 13.19 -8.53
CA MET A 98 8.70 12.59 -7.94
C MET A 98 9.28 11.48 -8.84
N MET A 99 8.43 10.62 -9.42
CA MET A 99 8.86 9.57 -10.36
C MET A 99 9.54 10.18 -11.59
N ILE A 100 8.89 11.16 -12.24
CA ILE A 100 9.43 11.81 -13.44
C ILE A 100 10.77 12.50 -13.12
N GLN A 101 10.85 13.17 -11.97
CA GLN A 101 12.10 13.81 -11.55
C GLN A 101 13.19 12.77 -11.27
N GLY A 102 12.86 11.64 -10.63
CA GLY A 102 13.80 10.55 -10.41
C GLY A 102 14.37 9.97 -11.69
N VAL A 103 13.52 9.82 -12.73
CA VAL A 103 13.97 9.38 -14.07
C VAL A 103 14.87 10.43 -14.74
N ARG A 104 14.53 11.72 -14.67
CA ARG A 104 15.35 12.82 -15.22
C ARG A 104 16.73 12.91 -14.57
N ASP A 105 16.79 12.65 -13.26
CA ASP A 105 18.02 12.65 -12.47
C ASP A 105 18.80 11.33 -12.62
N GLU A 106 18.36 10.39 -13.45
CA GLU A 106 18.93 9.04 -13.62
C GLU A 106 19.07 8.26 -12.28
N ARG A 107 18.20 8.54 -11.30
CA ARG A 107 18.21 7.82 -10.03
C ARG A 107 17.72 6.39 -10.25
N TRP A 108 18.55 5.42 -9.88
CA TRP A 108 18.16 4.00 -9.99
C TRP A 108 17.13 3.59 -8.92
N ARG A 109 16.99 4.38 -7.85
CA ARG A 109 16.08 4.12 -6.74
C ARG A 109 15.33 5.40 -6.36
N VAL A 110 14.02 5.34 -6.39
CA VAL A 110 13.13 6.49 -6.14
C VAL A 110 12.12 6.10 -5.07
N LEU A 111 12.26 6.66 -3.89
CA LEU A 111 11.30 6.51 -2.79
C LEU A 111 10.25 7.62 -2.91
N LEU A 112 8.96 7.27 -2.76
CA LEU A 112 7.85 8.20 -2.90
C LEU A 112 7.13 8.35 -1.56
N GLY A 113 7.24 9.52 -0.96
CA GLY A 113 6.64 9.87 0.33
C GLY A 113 7.57 9.64 1.52
N GLU A 114 7.37 10.42 2.57
CA GLU A 114 8.17 10.36 3.78
C GLU A 114 8.07 9.01 4.51
N ASP A 115 6.90 8.38 4.43
CA ASP A 115 6.66 7.03 4.94
C ASP A 115 7.52 5.97 4.24
N ALA A 116 7.70 6.09 2.90
CA ALA A 116 8.62 5.23 2.15
C ALA A 116 10.08 5.42 2.59
N HIS A 117 10.51 6.67 2.83
CA HIS A 117 11.85 6.97 3.36
C HIS A 117 12.05 6.42 4.76
N SER A 118 11.05 6.57 5.64
CA SER A 118 11.11 6.05 7.00
C SER A 118 11.14 4.53 7.02
N LEU A 119 10.29 3.87 6.23
CA LEU A 119 10.29 2.42 6.11
C LEU A 119 11.62 1.88 5.57
N ASP A 120 12.16 2.50 4.52
CA ASP A 120 13.45 2.10 3.96
C ASP A 120 14.60 2.22 4.98
N ARG A 121 14.60 3.28 5.78
CA ARG A 121 15.56 3.48 6.86
C ARG A 121 15.44 2.36 7.90
N LEU A 122 14.24 2.08 8.39
CA LEU A 122 14.00 1.05 9.41
C LEU A 122 14.44 -0.35 8.94
N VAL A 123 14.10 -0.72 7.70
CA VAL A 123 14.52 -2.01 7.12
C VAL A 123 16.04 -2.11 7.01
N ARG A 124 16.74 -1.01 6.69
CA ARG A 124 18.20 -1.02 6.57
C ARG A 124 18.91 -1.03 7.91
N GLU A 125 18.31 -0.46 8.94
CA GLU A 125 18.87 -0.47 10.30
C GLU A 125 18.81 -1.88 10.93
N THR A 126 17.72 -2.61 10.70
CA THR A 126 17.49 -3.95 11.29
C THR A 126 16.90 -4.93 10.26
N PRO A 127 17.66 -5.32 9.21
CA PRO A 127 17.11 -6.10 8.10
C PRO A 127 16.62 -7.50 8.51
N GLU A 128 17.21 -8.11 9.53
CA GLU A 128 16.79 -9.41 10.05
C GLU A 128 15.44 -9.34 10.77
N GLU A 129 15.09 -8.19 11.35
CA GLU A 129 13.84 -7.99 12.08
C GLU A 129 12.66 -7.65 11.14
N ALA A 130 12.93 -7.33 9.88
CA ALA A 130 11.93 -6.81 8.93
C ALA A 130 10.74 -7.77 8.66
N TYR A 131 10.84 -9.02 9.07
CA TYR A 131 9.81 -10.04 8.94
C TYR A 131 9.17 -10.45 10.27
N GLU A 132 9.56 -9.83 11.38
CA GLU A 132 9.03 -10.10 12.70
C GLU A 132 7.78 -9.26 12.98
N ASP A 133 6.85 -9.79 13.79
CA ASP A 133 5.62 -9.07 14.16
C ASP A 133 5.92 -7.74 14.87
N SER A 134 6.99 -7.67 15.66
CA SER A 134 7.46 -6.46 16.33
C SER A 134 7.83 -5.33 15.35
N PHE A 135 8.29 -5.68 14.14
CA PHE A 135 8.63 -4.70 13.12
C PHE A 135 7.40 -3.95 12.59
N PHE A 136 6.26 -4.62 12.49
CA PHE A 136 4.99 -3.95 12.10
C PHE A 136 4.57 -2.88 13.12
N GLN A 137 4.80 -3.14 14.41
CA GLN A 137 4.56 -2.11 15.43
C GLN A 137 5.50 -0.93 15.26
N LYS A 138 6.80 -1.19 15.07
CA LYS A 138 7.81 -0.16 14.83
C LYS A 138 7.50 0.67 13.58
N MET A 139 7.03 0.05 12.50
CA MET A 139 6.58 0.74 11.28
C MET A 139 5.42 1.71 11.57
N ARG A 140 4.43 1.30 12.36
CA ARG A 140 3.31 2.17 12.74
C ARG A 140 3.78 3.37 13.57
N ASP A 141 4.62 3.11 14.56
CA ASP A 141 5.03 4.13 15.54
C ASP A 141 6.03 5.14 14.96
N GLU A 142 6.97 4.71 14.11
CA GLU A 142 8.06 5.54 13.61
C GLU A 142 7.90 5.98 12.14
N ALA A 143 7.27 5.17 11.30
CA ALA A 143 7.08 5.48 9.89
C ALA A 143 5.68 6.00 9.57
N ASN A 144 4.79 6.12 10.56
CA ASN A 144 3.38 6.46 10.37
C ASN A 144 2.71 5.59 9.29
N TRP A 145 3.09 4.30 9.26
CA TRP A 145 2.65 3.35 8.24
C TRP A 145 1.24 2.85 8.56
N GLY A 146 0.27 3.32 7.79
CA GLY A 146 -1.15 2.98 7.98
C GLY A 146 -1.67 1.84 7.10
N LEU A 147 -0.82 1.20 6.29
CA LEU A 147 -1.23 0.10 5.43
C LEU A 147 -1.24 -1.21 6.20
N GLY A 148 -2.39 -1.88 6.27
CA GLY A 148 -2.54 -3.19 6.91
C GLY A 148 -2.88 -3.14 8.40
N SER A 149 -3.25 -1.97 8.94
CA SER A 149 -3.84 -1.81 10.28
C SER A 149 -5.33 -2.08 10.25
#